data_9c11f0aea0b1117e34af5e5175b2aefe
#
_entry.id   9c11f0aea0b1117e34af5e5175b2aefe
#
_cell.length_a   1.000
_cell.length_b   1.000
_cell.length_c   1.000
_cell.angle_alpha   90.00
_cell.angle_beta   90.00
_cell.angle_gamma   90.00
#
_symmetry.space_group_name_H-M   'P 1'
#
loop_
_entity.id
_entity.type
_entity.pdbx_description
1 polymer ?
#
loop_
_entity_poly.entity_id
_entity_poly.type
_entity_poly.pdbx_seq_one_letter_code
_entity_poly.pdbx_strand_id
1 'polypeptide(L)'
;KPVVKPQKPVVKPKPFNTFSAKLSGSYKNIPISGTVRIAYDSIIWISVTELGIEAARAKLTKDSLLLINKLEKEYYSFSYKRASAHLGLPLSFDFVQNLFFDTTATTKIEKDKITGTIKKICMKIDAFYFPIEVNLNALVNNKEEKATIKIKKHKVNEVVDFPFDIPNNYKVKH
;
A
#
# COMPACT_ATOMS: atom_id res chain seq x y z
N LYS A 1 22.03 -40.16 -18.27
CA LYS A 1 21.28 -38.88 -18.23
C LYS A 1 21.69 -38.13 -16.95
N PRO A 2 22.18 -36.90 -17.02
CA PRO A 2 22.55 -36.15 -15.82
C PRO A 2 21.27 -35.81 -15.01
N VAL A 3 21.27 -36.14 -13.72
CA VAL A 3 20.23 -35.82 -12.79
C VAL A 3 20.42 -34.33 -12.39
N VAL A 4 19.56 -33.48 -12.88
CA VAL A 4 19.52 -32.06 -12.47
C VAL A 4 18.97 -32.01 -11.04
N LYS A 5 19.84 -31.71 -10.06
CA LYS A 5 19.42 -31.47 -8.68
C LYS A 5 18.53 -30.20 -8.64
N PRO A 6 17.37 -30.23 -7.97
CA PRO A 6 16.54 -29.07 -7.84
C PRO A 6 17.33 -27.97 -7.11
N GLN A 7 17.54 -26.81 -7.77
CA GLN A 7 18.14 -25.66 -7.14
C GLN A 7 17.18 -25.12 -6.09
N LYS A 8 17.66 -24.96 -4.85
CA LYS A 8 16.92 -24.25 -3.80
C LYS A 8 16.60 -22.84 -4.30
N PRO A 9 15.36 -22.33 -4.08
CA PRO A 9 15.03 -20.98 -4.47
C PRO A 9 16.01 -20.00 -3.81
N VAL A 10 16.63 -19.15 -4.61
CA VAL A 10 17.52 -18.08 -4.13
C VAL A 10 16.62 -17.06 -3.42
N VAL A 11 16.56 -17.15 -2.11
CA VAL A 11 15.88 -16.16 -1.27
C VAL A 11 16.71 -14.88 -1.34
N LYS A 12 16.21 -13.85 -2.03
CA LYS A 12 16.85 -12.52 -2.00
C LYS A 12 16.88 -12.06 -0.54
N PRO A 13 18.02 -11.59 -0.02
CA PRO A 13 18.11 -11.08 1.34
C PRO A 13 17.12 -9.93 1.52
N LYS A 14 16.39 -9.93 2.65
CA LYS A 14 15.49 -8.82 2.98
C LYS A 14 16.32 -7.54 3.13
N PRO A 15 15.93 -6.44 2.49
CA PRO A 15 16.66 -5.18 2.62
C PRO A 15 16.61 -4.62 4.05
N PHE A 16 15.50 -4.83 4.75
CA PHE A 16 15.25 -4.44 6.15
C PHE A 16 14.09 -5.26 6.72
N ASN A 17 13.86 -5.20 8.04
CA ASN A 17 12.76 -5.91 8.70
C ASN A 17 11.49 -5.08 8.77
N THR A 18 11.61 -3.84 9.18
CA THR A 18 10.47 -2.94 9.39
C THR A 18 10.73 -1.57 8.77
N PHE A 19 9.63 -0.94 8.40
CA PHE A 19 9.62 0.41 7.85
C PHE A 19 8.42 1.18 8.39
N SER A 20 8.59 2.46 8.67
CA SER A 20 7.48 3.37 8.94
C SER A 20 7.73 4.75 8.34
N ALA A 21 6.64 5.42 7.96
CA ALA A 21 6.71 6.76 7.42
C ALA A 21 5.40 7.53 7.65
N LYS A 22 5.47 8.86 7.56
CA LYS A 22 4.31 9.74 7.49
C LYS A 22 3.92 9.97 6.03
N LEU A 23 2.62 9.95 5.78
CA LEU A 23 2.02 10.19 4.48
C LEU A 23 1.33 11.55 4.46
N SER A 24 1.43 12.26 3.34
CA SER A 24 0.63 13.46 3.07
C SER A 24 0.40 13.56 1.56
N GLY A 25 -0.72 14.11 1.15
CA GLY A 25 -1.01 14.24 -0.27
C GLY A 25 -2.46 14.56 -0.56
N SER A 26 -2.94 14.10 -1.70
CA SER A 26 -4.33 14.26 -2.10
C SER A 26 -4.83 13.07 -2.91
N TYR A 27 -6.13 12.81 -2.80
CA TYR A 27 -6.87 11.92 -3.67
C TYR A 27 -8.07 12.68 -4.22
N LYS A 28 -8.18 12.75 -5.56
CA LYS A 28 -9.22 13.57 -6.23
C LYS A 28 -9.31 15.00 -5.70
N ASN A 29 -8.16 15.63 -5.45
CA ASN A 29 -8.01 16.95 -4.86
C ASN A 29 -8.46 17.07 -3.38
N ILE A 30 -8.85 16.00 -2.72
CA ILE A 30 -9.13 15.97 -1.28
C ILE A 30 -7.81 15.75 -0.55
N PRO A 31 -7.41 16.66 0.36
CA PRO A 31 -6.19 16.48 1.14
C PRO A 31 -6.30 15.28 2.07
N ILE A 32 -5.28 14.44 2.06
CA ILE A 32 -5.15 13.29 2.95
C ILE A 32 -3.80 13.31 3.66
N SER A 33 -3.77 12.76 4.85
CA SER A 33 -2.55 12.50 5.60
C SER A 33 -2.63 11.13 6.26
N GLY A 34 -1.52 10.66 6.81
CA GLY A 34 -1.57 9.35 7.44
C GLY A 34 -0.21 8.84 7.90
N THR A 35 -0.21 7.57 8.24
CA THR A 35 0.98 6.83 8.64
C THR A 35 0.96 5.46 7.98
N VAL A 36 2.10 5.03 7.48
CA VAL A 36 2.33 3.66 7.04
C VAL A 36 3.32 2.98 7.97
N ARG A 37 3.08 1.71 8.25
CA ARG A 37 3.99 0.80 8.97
C ARG A 37 4.03 -0.52 8.22
N ILE A 38 5.21 -1.05 7.99
CA ILE A 38 5.40 -2.25 7.19
C ILE A 38 6.37 -3.19 7.93
N ALA A 39 5.95 -4.44 8.14
CA ALA A 39 6.86 -5.56 8.33
C ALA A 39 7.09 -6.14 6.94
N TYR A 40 8.34 -6.06 6.46
CA TYR A 40 8.67 -6.39 5.07
C TYR A 40 8.21 -7.80 4.71
N ASP A 41 7.52 -7.92 3.60
CA ASP A 41 6.98 -9.17 3.04
C ASP A 41 5.99 -9.92 3.96
N SER A 42 5.38 -9.24 4.92
CA SER A 42 4.49 -9.83 5.92
C SER A 42 3.22 -9.01 6.17
N ILE A 43 3.36 -7.76 6.61
CA ILE A 43 2.22 -6.91 7.00
C ILE A 43 2.44 -5.50 6.45
N ILE A 44 1.40 -4.90 5.89
CA ILE A 44 1.31 -3.47 5.61
C ILE A 44 0.14 -2.91 6.42
N TRP A 45 0.40 -1.89 7.21
CA TRP A 45 -0.59 -1.19 8.00
C TRP A 45 -0.60 0.28 7.61
N ILE A 46 -1.79 0.79 7.30
CA ILE A 46 -1.98 2.17 6.86
C ILE A 46 -3.11 2.79 7.66
N SER A 47 -2.86 3.94 8.24
CA SER A 47 -3.88 4.82 8.83
C SER A 47 -4.01 6.06 7.97
N VAL A 48 -5.22 6.41 7.57
CA VAL A 48 -5.53 7.61 6.79
C VAL A 48 -6.31 8.57 7.66
N THR A 49 -5.89 9.82 7.65
CA THR A 49 -6.47 10.92 8.42
C THR A 49 -7.00 11.97 7.46
N GLU A 50 -8.22 12.39 7.67
CA GLU A 50 -8.87 13.52 6.98
C GLU A 50 -9.26 14.57 8.00
N LEU A 51 -8.88 15.83 7.77
CA LEU A 51 -9.15 16.96 8.68
C LEU A 51 -8.74 16.71 10.14
N GLY A 52 -7.64 15.96 10.36
CA GLY A 52 -7.13 15.66 11.70
C GLY A 52 -7.80 14.46 12.40
N ILE A 53 -8.81 13.85 11.80
CA ILE A 53 -9.52 12.67 12.33
C ILE A 53 -9.12 11.44 11.52
N GLU A 54 -8.85 10.32 12.18
CA GLU A 54 -8.59 9.06 11.49
C GLU A 54 -9.87 8.60 10.79
N ALA A 55 -9.85 8.69 9.45
CA ALA A 55 -11.00 8.34 8.60
C ALA A 55 -11.04 6.83 8.31
N ALA A 56 -9.88 6.21 8.10
CA ALA A 56 -9.78 4.81 7.76
C ALA A 56 -8.48 4.18 8.26
N ARG A 57 -8.52 2.86 8.44
CA ARG A 57 -7.36 2.05 8.78
C ARG A 57 -7.38 0.76 7.98
N ALA A 58 -6.27 0.45 7.33
CA ALA A 58 -6.12 -0.79 6.58
C ALA A 58 -4.99 -1.64 7.15
N LYS A 59 -5.18 -2.96 7.10
CA LYS A 59 -4.15 -3.96 7.39
C LYS A 59 -4.14 -4.98 6.27
N LEU A 60 -3.02 -5.09 5.59
CA LEU A 60 -2.81 -6.00 4.49
C LEU A 60 -1.85 -7.10 4.93
N THR A 61 -2.22 -8.33 4.62
CA THR A 61 -1.35 -9.51 4.66
C THR A 61 -1.24 -10.08 3.26
N LYS A 62 -0.47 -11.13 3.04
CA LYS A 62 -0.38 -11.76 1.71
C LYS A 62 -1.71 -12.31 1.20
N ASP A 63 -2.61 -12.68 2.10
CA ASP A 63 -3.86 -13.38 1.76
C ASP A 63 -5.10 -12.47 1.80
N SER A 64 -5.04 -11.36 2.54
CA SER A 64 -6.24 -10.55 2.84
C SER A 64 -5.94 -9.07 2.99
N LEU A 65 -6.98 -8.28 2.72
CA LEU A 65 -7.06 -6.87 3.01
C LEU A 65 -8.20 -6.64 4.01
N LEU A 66 -7.86 -6.10 5.17
CA LEU A 66 -8.79 -5.68 6.21
C LEU A 66 -8.88 -4.15 6.21
N LEU A 67 -10.08 -3.61 6.24
CA LEU A 67 -10.32 -2.17 6.21
C LEU A 67 -11.35 -1.77 7.26
N ILE A 68 -11.02 -0.81 8.08
CA ILE A 68 -11.95 -0.12 8.97
C ILE A 68 -12.25 1.25 8.38
N ASN A 69 -13.48 1.52 8.00
CA ASN A 69 -13.98 2.85 7.68
C ASN A 69 -14.59 3.45 8.96
N LYS A 70 -13.85 4.36 9.58
CA LYS A 70 -14.26 4.97 10.85
C LYS A 70 -15.37 6.00 10.71
N LEU A 71 -15.45 6.64 9.55
CA LEU A 71 -16.49 7.63 9.27
C LEU A 71 -17.87 6.97 9.19
N GLU A 72 -17.94 5.83 8.50
CA GLU A 72 -19.18 5.08 8.31
C GLU A 72 -19.41 4.00 9.38
N LYS A 73 -18.43 3.77 10.27
CA LYS A 73 -18.43 2.69 11.27
C LYS A 73 -18.62 1.32 10.62
N GLU A 74 -17.84 1.04 9.59
CA GLU A 74 -17.89 -0.19 8.82
C GLU A 74 -16.53 -0.91 8.85
N TYR A 75 -16.58 -2.22 8.83
CA TYR A 75 -15.44 -3.11 8.73
C TYR A 75 -15.58 -4.00 7.50
N TYR A 76 -14.51 -4.10 6.74
CA TYR A 76 -14.42 -4.91 5.53
C TYR A 76 -13.29 -5.91 5.64
N SER A 77 -13.58 -7.15 5.19
CA SER A 77 -12.57 -8.19 4.97
C SER A 77 -12.64 -8.65 3.52
N PHE A 78 -11.60 -8.35 2.77
CA PHE A 78 -11.54 -8.65 1.34
C PHE A 78 -10.42 -9.63 1.00
N SER A 79 -10.67 -10.53 0.06
CA SER A 79 -9.60 -11.09 -0.77
C SER A 79 -9.11 -10.01 -1.75
N TYR A 80 -7.86 -10.10 -2.21
CA TYR A 80 -7.34 -9.17 -3.20
C TYR A 80 -8.15 -9.14 -4.50
N LYS A 81 -8.70 -10.29 -4.91
CA LYS A 81 -9.58 -10.36 -6.07
C LYS A 81 -10.81 -9.47 -5.91
N ARG A 82 -11.47 -9.51 -4.76
CA ARG A 82 -12.66 -8.67 -4.47
C ARG A 82 -12.29 -7.21 -4.31
N ALA A 83 -11.22 -6.91 -3.58
CA ALA A 83 -10.72 -5.56 -3.42
C ALA A 83 -10.35 -4.92 -4.76
N SER A 84 -9.68 -5.66 -5.65
CA SER A 84 -9.35 -5.21 -7.01
C SER A 84 -10.60 -4.91 -7.85
N ALA A 85 -11.63 -5.76 -7.76
CA ALA A 85 -12.89 -5.56 -8.48
C ALA A 85 -13.66 -4.34 -7.94
N HIS A 86 -13.66 -4.14 -6.62
CA HIS A 86 -14.36 -3.03 -5.97
C HIS A 86 -13.69 -1.68 -6.23
N LEU A 87 -12.36 -1.63 -6.14
CA LEU A 87 -11.58 -0.40 -6.33
C LEU A 87 -11.24 -0.12 -7.80
N GLY A 88 -11.44 -1.11 -8.68
CA GLY A 88 -11.06 -1.00 -10.07
C GLY A 88 -9.54 -0.87 -10.30
N LEU A 89 -8.71 -1.38 -9.39
CA LEU A 89 -7.25 -1.35 -9.47
C LEU A 89 -6.67 -2.76 -9.32
N PRO A 90 -5.53 -3.09 -9.96
CA PRO A 90 -4.88 -4.39 -9.83
C PRO A 90 -4.21 -4.52 -8.46
N LEU A 91 -4.99 -4.63 -7.40
CA LEU A 91 -4.52 -4.63 -6.03
C LEU A 91 -3.94 -6.00 -5.65
N SER A 92 -2.76 -5.99 -5.05
CA SER A 92 -2.13 -7.13 -4.40
C SER A 92 -1.25 -6.63 -3.26
N PHE A 93 -0.83 -7.52 -2.37
CA PHE A 93 0.14 -7.18 -1.32
C PHE A 93 1.43 -6.59 -1.92
N ASP A 94 1.99 -7.26 -2.92
CA ASP A 94 3.23 -6.83 -3.58
C ASP A 94 3.05 -5.50 -4.32
N PHE A 95 1.91 -5.28 -4.96
CA PHE A 95 1.62 -4.00 -5.60
C PHE A 95 1.68 -2.85 -4.59
N VAL A 96 1.01 -3.02 -3.43
CA VAL A 96 1.01 -1.97 -2.39
C VAL A 96 2.40 -1.82 -1.76
N GLN A 97 3.10 -2.94 -1.47
CA GLN A 97 4.45 -2.87 -0.93
C GLN A 97 5.42 -2.15 -1.87
N ASN A 98 5.30 -2.38 -3.17
CA ASN A 98 6.14 -1.76 -4.20
C ASN A 98 5.89 -0.26 -4.38
N LEU A 99 4.75 0.27 -3.94
CA LEU A 99 4.55 1.73 -3.88
C LEU A 99 5.56 2.40 -2.94
N PHE A 100 6.02 1.69 -1.91
CA PHE A 100 6.94 2.20 -0.89
C PHE A 100 8.41 1.82 -1.14
N PHE A 101 8.68 0.77 -1.90
CA PHE A 101 10.04 0.21 -2.00
C PHE A 101 10.58 0.06 -3.40
N ASP A 102 9.73 -0.08 -4.43
CA ASP A 102 10.20 -0.11 -5.79
C ASP A 102 10.61 1.30 -6.25
N THR A 103 11.83 1.42 -6.75
CA THR A 103 12.44 2.69 -7.17
C THR A 103 12.30 2.96 -8.67
N THR A 104 11.54 2.16 -9.40
CA THR A 104 11.23 2.39 -10.81
C THR A 104 10.51 3.72 -10.98
N ALA A 105 11.10 4.66 -11.71
CA ALA A 105 10.61 6.03 -11.82
C ALA A 105 9.22 6.13 -12.46
N THR A 106 8.90 5.23 -13.41
CA THR A 106 7.60 5.20 -14.07
C THR A 106 7.17 3.76 -14.31
N THR A 107 5.98 3.42 -13.83
CA THR A 107 5.33 2.12 -14.06
C THR A 107 4.01 2.35 -14.78
N LYS A 108 3.79 1.63 -15.88
CA LYS A 108 2.51 1.61 -16.59
C LYS A 108 1.57 0.60 -15.95
N ILE A 109 0.29 0.93 -15.88
CA ILE A 109 -0.77 0.02 -15.45
C ILE A 109 -1.67 -0.20 -16.67
N GLU A 110 -1.79 -1.44 -17.10
CA GLU A 110 -2.71 -1.85 -18.16
C GLU A 110 -3.37 -3.15 -17.74
N LYS A 111 -4.66 -3.10 -17.41
CA LYS A 111 -5.44 -4.29 -17.06
C LYS A 111 -6.92 -4.03 -17.28
N ASP A 112 -7.54 -4.83 -18.14
CA ASP A 112 -8.96 -4.74 -18.47
C ASP A 112 -9.36 -3.31 -18.91
N LYS A 113 -10.18 -2.63 -18.10
CA LYS A 113 -10.63 -1.25 -18.33
C LYS A 113 -9.82 -0.20 -17.55
N ILE A 114 -8.60 -0.56 -17.16
CA ILE A 114 -7.72 0.31 -16.38
C ILE A 114 -6.49 0.59 -17.21
N THR A 115 -6.22 1.86 -17.46
CA THR A 115 -4.96 2.33 -18.04
C THR A 115 -4.42 3.46 -17.19
N GLY A 116 -3.12 3.45 -16.92
CA GLY A 116 -2.56 4.52 -16.12
C GLY A 116 -1.05 4.47 -15.97
N THR A 117 -0.56 5.39 -15.18
CA THR A 117 0.87 5.49 -14.84
C THR A 117 1.05 5.79 -13.36
N ILE A 118 2.06 5.15 -12.78
CA ILE A 118 2.62 5.52 -11.48
C ILE A 118 3.97 6.15 -11.73
N LYS A 119 4.15 7.40 -11.34
CA LYS A 119 5.44 8.10 -11.36
C LYS A 119 5.96 8.27 -9.95
N LYS A 120 7.24 8.01 -9.73
CA LYS A 120 7.88 8.08 -8.43
C LYS A 120 9.09 9.00 -8.48
N ILE A 121 9.26 9.78 -7.41
CA ILE A 121 10.51 10.49 -7.11
C ILE A 121 11.14 9.76 -5.93
N CYS A 122 12.39 9.34 -6.10
CA CYS A 122 13.11 8.57 -5.09
C CYS A 122 14.32 9.33 -4.57
N MET A 123 14.65 9.10 -3.31
CA MET A 123 15.81 9.68 -2.65
C MET A 123 16.54 8.61 -1.82
N LYS A 124 17.86 8.76 -1.71
CA LYS A 124 18.66 7.94 -0.82
C LYS A 124 18.46 8.42 0.62
N ILE A 125 18.06 7.50 1.50
CA ILE A 125 17.88 7.72 2.93
C ILE A 125 18.68 6.62 3.63
N ASP A 126 19.69 7.01 4.38
CA ASP A 126 20.70 6.09 4.96
C ASP A 126 21.35 5.22 3.86
N ALA A 127 21.24 3.91 3.96
CA ALA A 127 21.80 2.95 3.02
C ALA A 127 20.86 2.59 1.86
N PHE A 128 19.61 3.07 1.86
CA PHE A 128 18.55 2.63 0.95
C PHE A 128 17.99 3.78 0.10
N TYR A 129 17.47 3.43 -1.08
CA TYR A 129 16.65 4.34 -1.88
C TYR A 129 15.18 4.08 -1.60
N PHE A 130 14.42 5.15 -1.33
CA PHE A 130 12.97 5.09 -1.12
C PHE A 130 12.24 6.09 -1.99
N PRO A 131 11.03 5.76 -2.46
CA PRO A 131 10.12 6.77 -2.97
C PRO A 131 9.80 7.79 -1.88
N ILE A 132 9.92 9.07 -2.23
CA ILE A 132 9.52 10.22 -1.40
C ILE A 132 8.24 10.88 -1.93
N GLU A 133 7.91 10.60 -3.19
CA GLU A 133 6.67 11.04 -3.81
C GLU A 133 6.19 9.97 -4.81
N VAL A 134 4.91 9.68 -4.78
CA VAL A 134 4.22 8.76 -5.70
C VAL A 134 3.03 9.47 -6.30
N ASN A 135 2.99 9.57 -7.62
CA ASN A 135 1.91 10.17 -8.40
C ASN A 135 1.23 9.08 -9.22
N LEU A 136 -0.03 8.81 -8.93
CA LEU A 136 -0.91 7.92 -9.68
C LEU A 136 -1.84 8.74 -10.58
N ASN A 137 -1.84 8.43 -11.87
CA ASN A 137 -2.84 8.90 -12.82
C ASN A 137 -3.38 7.70 -13.57
N ALA A 138 -4.68 7.45 -13.47
CA ALA A 138 -5.30 6.31 -14.13
C ALA A 138 -6.69 6.68 -14.68
N LEU A 139 -7.08 5.99 -15.74
CA LEU A 139 -8.47 5.90 -16.20
C LEU A 139 -9.02 4.56 -15.75
N VAL A 140 -10.06 4.59 -14.95
CA VAL A 140 -10.76 3.40 -14.43
C VAL A 140 -12.20 3.47 -14.90
N ASN A 141 -12.63 2.57 -15.79
CA ASN A 141 -13.95 2.63 -16.41
C ASN A 141 -14.25 4.03 -17.03
N ASN A 142 -13.28 4.62 -17.72
CA ASN A 142 -13.34 5.98 -18.32
C ASN A 142 -13.47 7.13 -17.29
N LYS A 143 -13.26 6.89 -16.02
CA LYS A 143 -13.18 7.92 -14.98
C LYS A 143 -11.73 8.17 -14.60
N GLU A 144 -11.36 9.44 -14.50
CA GLU A 144 -10.01 9.83 -14.11
C GLU A 144 -9.81 9.67 -12.61
N GLU A 145 -8.78 8.93 -12.22
CA GLU A 145 -8.35 8.72 -10.85
C GLU A 145 -6.95 9.32 -10.68
N LYS A 146 -6.83 10.29 -9.79
CA LYS A 146 -5.57 10.96 -9.48
C LYS A 146 -5.28 10.90 -8.00
N ALA A 147 -4.06 10.48 -7.66
CA ALA A 147 -3.55 10.54 -6.31
C ALA A 147 -2.09 11.01 -6.31
N THR A 148 -1.74 11.86 -5.36
CA THR A 148 -0.36 12.23 -5.05
C THR A 148 -0.10 11.91 -3.60
N ILE A 149 0.96 11.14 -3.33
CA ILE A 149 1.36 10.75 -1.99
C ILE A 149 2.81 11.16 -1.78
N LYS A 150 3.06 12.00 -0.79
CA LYS A 150 4.40 12.35 -0.30
C LYS A 150 4.69 11.50 0.93
N ILE A 151 5.85 10.88 0.94
CA ILE A 151 6.31 9.97 1.99
C ILE A 151 7.45 10.66 2.73
N LYS A 152 7.29 10.86 4.04
CA LYS A 152 8.19 11.64 4.87
C LYS A 152 8.52 10.90 6.16
N LYS A 153 9.59 11.33 6.87
CA LYS A 153 9.98 10.78 8.17
C LYS A 153 10.17 9.27 8.12
N HIS A 154 10.89 8.81 7.11
CA HIS A 154 11.25 7.40 6.94
C HIS A 154 12.04 6.89 8.15
N LYS A 155 11.66 5.73 8.66
CA LYS A 155 12.33 5.03 9.73
C LYS A 155 12.42 3.55 9.36
N VAL A 156 13.60 2.98 9.51
CA VAL A 156 13.93 1.62 9.08
C VAL A 156 14.44 0.84 10.28
N ASN A 157 14.01 -0.42 10.41
CA ASN A 157 14.41 -1.35 11.48
C ASN A 157 14.09 -0.86 12.91
N GLU A 158 13.17 0.10 13.07
CA GLU A 158 12.62 0.43 14.37
C GLU A 158 11.49 -0.53 14.76
N VAL A 159 11.24 -0.66 16.04
CA VAL A 159 10.09 -1.44 16.55
C VAL A 159 8.80 -0.75 16.12
N VAL A 160 7.92 -1.48 15.46
CA VAL A 160 6.60 -1.00 15.03
C VAL A 160 5.52 -1.97 15.48
N ASP A 161 4.36 -1.44 15.82
CA ASP A 161 3.14 -2.18 16.10
C ASP A 161 2.12 -2.01 14.96
N PHE A 162 1.14 -2.91 14.89
CA PHE A 162 0.12 -2.94 13.86
C PHE A 162 -1.28 -3.02 14.48
N PRO A 163 -1.70 -2.01 15.28
CA PRO A 163 -2.97 -2.07 16.01
C PRO A 163 -4.16 -2.11 15.06
N PHE A 164 -5.03 -3.10 15.22
CA PHE A 164 -6.18 -3.30 14.36
C PHE A 164 -7.37 -3.86 15.15
N ASP A 165 -7.86 -3.05 16.09
CA ASP A 165 -9.02 -3.40 16.91
C ASP A 165 -10.30 -2.93 16.20
N ILE A 166 -11.26 -3.84 16.06
CA ILE A 166 -12.56 -3.57 15.43
C ILE A 166 -13.54 -3.27 16.56
N PRO A 167 -14.10 -2.04 16.64
CA PRO A 167 -15.09 -1.74 17.66
C PRO A 167 -16.36 -2.58 17.47
N ASN A 168 -16.97 -3.04 18.58
CA ASN A 168 -18.14 -3.91 18.56
C ASN A 168 -19.39 -3.32 17.87
N ASN A 169 -19.44 -2.00 17.73
CA ASN A 169 -20.54 -1.27 17.10
C ASN A 169 -20.35 -1.03 15.59
N TYR A 170 -19.33 -1.64 15.00
CA TYR A 170 -19.08 -1.51 13.55
C TYR A 170 -19.84 -2.58 12.77
N LYS A 171 -20.39 -2.16 11.62
CA LYS A 171 -21.09 -3.09 10.71
C LYS A 171 -20.04 -3.86 9.89
N VAL A 172 -20.15 -5.19 9.92
CA VAL A 172 -19.32 -6.05 9.08
C VAL A 172 -19.89 -6.05 7.67
N LYS A 173 -19.03 -5.77 6.70
CA LYS A 173 -19.34 -5.80 5.26
C LYS A 173 -18.53 -6.90 4.58
N HIS A 174 -19.18 -7.63 3.71
CA HIS A 174 -18.58 -8.76 2.97
C HIS A 174 -18.49 -8.45 1.48
#